data_9af97dc0652832c58225b0ef965e174e
#
_entry.id   9af97dc0652832c58225b0ef965e174e
#
_cell.length_a   1.000
_cell.length_b   1.000
_cell.length_c   1.000
_cell.angle_alpha   90.00
_cell.angle_beta   90.00
_cell.angle_gamma   90.00
#
_symmetry.space_group_name_H-M   'P 1'
#
loop_
_entity.id
_entity.type
_entity.pdbx_description
1 polymer ?
#
loop_
_entity_poly.entity_id
_entity_poly.type
_entity_poly.pdbx_seq_one_letter_code
_entity_poly.pdbx_strand_id
1 'polypeptide(L)'
;TYYDESLLLQAYSGKSKLSLYGILSNTGTTGLNFDDMNKYMGNQGNMSMSDDGGMNFFFSDEDDFDWDGRYNGQGLPSSLSLGTSFSTKLAKDKVRINVNYGYSDLKLKKESSVSRTNFLPENRFKSDENEVSSNDVVNNSAKVKLEFDIDSLTTLTINSSGSLKDINNFKDIRSENIGLDSTRLSQIERNLDSEGEKNSINSTFSLIRKFKKTK
;
A
#
# COMPACT_ATOMS: atom_id res chain seq x y z
N THR A 1 11.12 15.70 -14.91
CA THR A 1 10.54 14.74 -15.88
C THR A 1 9.54 13.87 -15.13
N TYR A 2 8.30 13.80 -15.63
CA TYR A 2 7.28 12.90 -15.11
C TYR A 2 7.30 11.59 -15.91
N TYR A 3 7.08 10.48 -15.23
CA TYR A 3 6.95 9.16 -15.84
C TYR A 3 5.87 8.36 -15.11
N ASP A 4 5.18 7.52 -15.86
CA ASP A 4 4.16 6.60 -15.38
C ASP A 4 4.10 5.42 -16.36
N GLU A 5 4.82 4.37 -16.02
CA GLU A 5 5.02 3.22 -16.90
C GLU A 5 4.45 1.97 -16.23
N SER A 6 3.69 1.19 -16.97
CA SER A 6 3.14 -0.07 -16.50
C SER A 6 3.33 -1.19 -17.52
N LEU A 7 3.57 -2.39 -17.02
CA LEU A 7 3.71 -3.60 -17.81
C LEU A 7 2.86 -4.71 -17.16
N LEU A 8 2.07 -5.40 -17.98
CA LEU A 8 1.34 -6.61 -17.58
C LEU A 8 1.63 -7.72 -18.57
N LEU A 9 2.19 -8.84 -18.08
CA LEU A 9 2.45 -10.05 -18.84
C LEU A 9 1.59 -11.19 -18.32
N GLN A 10 1.00 -11.98 -19.22
CA GLN A 10 0.20 -13.12 -18.87
C GLN A 10 0.56 -14.33 -19.73
N ALA A 11 0.69 -15.48 -19.07
CA ALA A 11 0.92 -16.77 -19.73
C ALA A 11 -0.14 -17.78 -19.27
N TYR A 12 -0.66 -18.52 -20.21
CA TYR A 12 -1.66 -19.56 -19.98
C TYR A 12 -1.15 -20.90 -20.48
N SER A 13 -1.28 -21.93 -19.69
CA SER A 13 -0.95 -23.30 -20.06
C SER A 13 -1.94 -24.26 -19.45
N GLY A 14 -2.83 -24.84 -20.26
CA GLY A 14 -3.92 -25.70 -19.82
C GLY A 14 -4.83 -24.98 -18.80
N LYS A 15 -4.83 -25.44 -17.57
CA LYS A 15 -5.60 -24.84 -16.45
C LYS A 15 -4.78 -23.90 -15.57
N SER A 16 -3.57 -23.57 -16.00
CA SER A 16 -2.66 -22.71 -15.24
C SER A 16 -2.59 -21.34 -15.90
N LYS A 17 -2.54 -20.30 -15.06
CA LYS A 17 -2.32 -18.92 -15.44
C LYS A 17 -1.18 -18.36 -14.59
N LEU A 18 -0.22 -17.74 -15.24
CA LEU A 18 0.80 -16.91 -14.61
C LEU A 18 0.61 -15.48 -15.09
N SER A 19 0.59 -14.54 -14.16
CA SER A 19 0.55 -13.10 -14.46
C SER A 19 1.69 -12.41 -13.74
N LEU A 20 2.35 -11.47 -14.42
CA LEU A 20 3.39 -10.61 -13.89
C LEU A 20 3.03 -9.17 -14.18
N TYR A 21 3.21 -8.27 -13.24
CA TYR A 21 3.10 -6.84 -13.50
C TYR A 21 4.28 -6.07 -12.92
N GLY A 22 4.55 -4.92 -13.52
CA GLY A 22 5.49 -3.93 -13.02
C GLY A 22 4.94 -2.53 -13.28
N ILE A 23 5.09 -1.64 -12.29
CA ILE A 23 4.71 -0.23 -12.39
C ILE A 23 5.86 0.59 -11.85
N LEU A 24 6.25 1.60 -12.62
CA LEU A 24 7.24 2.60 -12.23
C LEU A 24 6.63 3.97 -12.47
N SER A 25 6.44 4.75 -11.40
CA SER A 25 5.75 6.03 -11.50
C SER A 25 6.31 7.07 -10.54
N ASN A 26 6.28 8.34 -10.94
CA ASN A 26 6.47 9.49 -10.08
C ASN A 26 5.28 10.47 -10.13
N THR A 27 4.14 10.03 -10.62
CA THR A 27 2.90 10.80 -10.71
C THR A 27 1.88 10.46 -9.64
N GLY A 28 2.20 9.48 -8.77
CA GLY A 28 1.32 9.01 -7.70
C GLY A 28 0.60 7.70 -7.99
N THR A 29 0.80 7.10 -9.17
CA THR A 29 0.30 5.75 -9.47
C THR A 29 1.10 4.71 -8.67
N THR A 30 0.43 4.01 -7.75
CA THR A 30 1.08 3.02 -6.87
C THR A 30 0.62 1.59 -7.13
N GLY A 31 -0.34 1.39 -8.04
CA GLY A 31 -0.90 0.06 -8.35
C GLY A 31 -1.53 -0.01 -9.74
N LEU A 32 -1.94 -1.21 -10.13
CA LEU A 32 -2.67 -1.44 -11.38
C LEU A 32 -4.01 -0.71 -11.37
N ASN A 33 -4.46 -0.21 -12.53
CA ASN A 33 -5.82 0.26 -12.71
C ASN A 33 -6.82 -0.91 -12.60
N PHE A 34 -8.11 -0.60 -12.49
CA PHE A 34 -9.16 -1.59 -12.29
C PHE A 34 -9.23 -2.67 -13.38
N ASP A 35 -9.08 -2.26 -14.65
CA ASP A 35 -9.17 -3.18 -15.77
C ASP A 35 -7.98 -4.15 -15.82
N ASP A 36 -6.79 -3.67 -15.59
CA ASP A 36 -5.58 -4.49 -15.58
C ASP A 36 -5.52 -5.40 -14.36
N MET A 37 -6.06 -4.95 -13.24
CA MET A 37 -6.18 -5.78 -12.06
C MET A 37 -7.17 -6.93 -12.26
N ASN A 38 -8.33 -6.67 -12.89
CA ASN A 38 -9.26 -7.74 -13.25
C ASN A 38 -8.61 -8.78 -14.18
N LYS A 39 -7.78 -8.31 -15.12
CA LYS A 39 -6.98 -9.21 -15.96
C LYS A 39 -5.93 -9.98 -15.14
N TYR A 40 -5.25 -9.30 -14.22
CA TYR A 40 -4.22 -9.89 -13.39
C TYR A 40 -4.77 -10.98 -12.47
N MET A 41 -5.79 -10.66 -11.66
CA MET A 41 -6.36 -11.58 -10.68
C MET A 41 -7.41 -12.55 -11.27
N GLY A 42 -8.06 -12.18 -12.37
CA GLY A 42 -9.20 -12.91 -12.90
C GLY A 42 -10.44 -12.78 -12.00
N ASN A 43 -11.52 -13.50 -12.33
CA ASN A 43 -12.84 -13.41 -11.67
C ASN A 43 -12.90 -13.91 -10.20
N GLN A 44 -11.77 -14.04 -9.50
CA GLN A 44 -11.71 -14.65 -8.16
C GLN A 44 -11.36 -13.62 -7.03
N GLY A 45 -11.37 -12.35 -7.30
CA GLY A 45 -11.02 -11.33 -6.31
C GLY A 45 -12.25 -10.81 -5.55
N ASN A 46 -12.37 -11.07 -4.24
CA ASN A 46 -13.08 -10.14 -3.36
C ASN A 46 -12.21 -8.88 -3.28
N MET A 47 -12.60 -7.86 -4.03
CA MET A 47 -11.90 -6.59 -4.09
C MET A 47 -12.68 -5.58 -3.28
N SER A 48 -12.02 -4.80 -2.45
CA SER A 48 -12.50 -3.49 -2.08
C SER A 48 -11.56 -2.44 -2.69
N MET A 49 -12.13 -1.47 -3.36
CA MET A 49 -11.45 -0.30 -3.89
C MET A 49 -11.32 0.75 -2.80
N SER A 50 -10.18 1.41 -2.72
CA SER A 50 -10.11 2.70 -2.04
C SER A 50 -10.59 3.81 -2.97
N ASP A 51 -11.17 4.89 -2.40
CA ASP A 51 -11.79 6.02 -3.12
C ASP A 51 -10.82 6.81 -4.03
N ASP A 52 -9.52 6.60 -3.89
CA ASP A 52 -8.46 7.25 -4.69
C ASP A 52 -8.05 6.48 -5.95
N GLY A 53 -8.75 5.36 -6.27
CA GLY A 53 -8.47 4.54 -7.44
C GLY A 53 -7.21 3.68 -7.33
N GLY A 54 -6.52 3.73 -6.20
CA GLY A 54 -5.39 2.87 -5.89
C GLY A 54 -5.86 1.51 -5.39
N MET A 55 -5.31 0.44 -5.92
CA MET A 55 -5.58 -0.89 -5.40
C MET A 55 -4.59 -1.23 -4.31
N ASN A 56 -5.11 -1.19 -3.11
CA ASN A 56 -4.41 -1.73 -1.97
C ASN A 56 -4.56 -3.25 -1.98
N PHE A 57 -3.45 -3.95 -2.04
CA PHE A 57 -3.39 -5.28 -1.47
C PHE A 57 -3.69 -5.10 0.01
N PHE A 58 -4.91 -5.50 0.43
CA PHE A 58 -5.45 -5.23 1.75
C PHE A 58 -4.47 -5.59 2.85
N PHE A 59 -3.98 -4.59 3.49
CA PHE A 59 -3.55 -4.64 4.87
C PHE A 59 -4.28 -3.51 5.57
N SER A 60 -5.47 -3.82 6.08
CA SER A 60 -6.17 -2.94 7.01
C SER A 60 -5.46 -3.10 8.35
N ASP A 61 -4.59 -2.22 8.64
CA ASP A 61 -4.06 -2.07 9.98
C ASP A 61 -4.15 -0.60 10.36
N GLU A 62 -4.99 -0.32 11.33
CA GLU A 62 -5.02 0.92 12.06
C GLU A 62 -3.73 0.98 12.89
N ASP A 63 -2.72 1.69 12.42
CA ASP A 63 -1.47 1.87 13.13
C ASP A 63 -1.18 3.33 13.41
N ASP A 64 -0.65 3.57 14.62
CA ASP A 64 -0.18 4.84 15.18
C ASP A 64 0.98 5.51 14.40
N PHE A 65 1.33 5.05 13.22
CA PHE A 65 2.28 5.75 12.36
C PHE A 65 1.54 6.83 11.57
N ASP A 66 2.03 8.05 11.67
CA ASP A 66 1.50 9.27 11.03
C ASP A 66 1.36 9.15 9.49
N TRP A 67 1.90 8.06 8.88
CA TRP A 67 1.82 7.76 7.47
C TRP A 67 1.67 6.26 7.20
N ASP A 68 0.58 5.88 6.55
CA ASP A 68 0.18 4.50 6.27
C ASP A 68 0.87 3.86 5.04
N GLY A 69 1.77 4.58 4.38
CA GLY A 69 2.46 4.14 3.16
C GLY A 69 1.63 4.30 1.88
N ARG A 70 0.60 5.16 1.91
CA ARG A 70 -0.22 5.50 0.74
C ARG A 70 0.09 6.91 0.28
N TYR A 71 0.05 7.11 -1.03
CA TYR A 71 0.13 8.45 -1.58
C TYR A 71 -1.22 9.17 -1.43
N ASN A 72 -1.22 10.27 -0.72
CA ASN A 72 -2.40 11.08 -0.42
C ASN A 72 -2.50 12.35 -1.27
N GLY A 73 -1.74 12.43 -2.37
CA GLY A 73 -1.72 13.60 -3.24
C GLY A 73 -0.79 14.73 -2.78
N GLN A 74 -0.04 14.56 -1.68
CA GLN A 74 0.89 15.56 -1.17
C GLN A 74 2.34 15.14 -1.34
N GLY A 75 3.19 16.04 -1.85
CA GLY A 75 4.61 15.79 -2.09
C GLY A 75 4.90 15.19 -3.46
N LEU A 76 6.14 14.79 -3.65
CA LEU A 76 6.66 14.21 -4.89
C LEU A 76 6.86 12.71 -4.68
N PRO A 77 5.97 11.87 -5.20
CA PRO A 77 6.08 10.43 -5.08
C PRO A 77 7.10 9.86 -6.07
N SER A 78 7.72 8.75 -5.70
CA SER A 78 8.42 7.84 -6.60
C SER A 78 8.07 6.42 -6.17
N SER A 79 7.46 5.66 -7.05
CA SER A 79 6.95 4.32 -6.72
C SER A 79 7.46 3.29 -7.71
N LEU A 80 7.83 2.13 -7.17
CA LEU A 80 8.06 0.89 -7.90
C LEU A 80 7.15 -0.18 -7.31
N SER A 81 6.29 -0.77 -8.13
CA SER A 81 5.43 -1.89 -7.73
C SER A 81 5.61 -3.06 -8.68
N LEU A 82 5.85 -4.23 -8.12
CA LEU A 82 6.03 -5.48 -8.87
C LEU A 82 5.09 -6.53 -8.28
N GLY A 83 4.54 -7.38 -9.12
CA GLY A 83 3.75 -8.49 -8.63
C GLY A 83 3.72 -9.69 -9.54
N THR A 84 3.48 -10.83 -8.93
CA THR A 84 3.23 -12.09 -9.63
C THR A 84 2.01 -12.79 -9.07
N SER A 85 1.21 -13.37 -9.94
CA SER A 85 0.05 -14.18 -9.61
C SER A 85 0.11 -15.49 -10.37
N PHE A 86 0.02 -16.60 -9.66
CA PHE A 86 -0.08 -17.93 -10.23
C PHE A 86 -1.37 -18.59 -9.79
N SER A 87 -2.13 -19.12 -10.74
CA SER A 87 -3.32 -19.92 -10.45
C SER A 87 -3.35 -21.19 -11.27
N THR A 88 -3.79 -22.28 -10.65
CA THR A 88 -3.93 -23.57 -11.35
C THR A 88 -5.02 -24.42 -10.76
N LYS A 89 -5.53 -25.35 -11.57
CA LYS A 89 -6.48 -26.39 -11.16
C LYS A 89 -5.90 -27.76 -11.45
N LEU A 90 -5.85 -28.59 -10.43
CA LEU A 90 -5.26 -29.93 -10.45
C LEU A 90 -6.30 -31.00 -10.08
N ALA A 91 -5.95 -32.29 -10.26
CA ALA A 91 -6.76 -33.44 -9.85
C ALA A 91 -8.21 -33.39 -10.37
N LYS A 92 -8.40 -33.12 -11.67
CA LYS A 92 -9.72 -32.92 -12.30
C LYS A 92 -10.55 -31.82 -11.62
N ASP A 93 -9.90 -30.68 -11.35
CA ASP A 93 -10.45 -29.47 -10.72
C ASP A 93 -10.78 -29.59 -9.22
N LYS A 94 -10.44 -30.72 -8.59
CA LYS A 94 -10.64 -30.91 -7.14
C LYS A 94 -9.69 -30.07 -6.28
N VAL A 95 -8.55 -29.66 -6.83
CA VAL A 95 -7.56 -28.85 -6.14
C VAL A 95 -7.39 -27.55 -6.91
N ARG A 96 -7.64 -26.41 -6.26
CA ARG A 96 -7.42 -25.07 -6.81
C ARG A 96 -6.36 -24.37 -5.98
N ILE A 97 -5.36 -23.83 -6.64
CA ILE A 97 -4.23 -23.15 -6.03
C ILE A 97 -4.17 -21.75 -6.61
N ASN A 98 -4.11 -20.75 -5.73
CA ASN A 98 -3.81 -19.36 -6.09
C ASN A 98 -2.69 -18.85 -5.19
N VAL A 99 -1.63 -18.33 -5.80
CA VAL A 99 -0.50 -17.71 -5.12
C VAL A 99 -0.29 -16.33 -5.70
N ASN A 100 -0.22 -15.32 -4.84
CA ASN A 100 0.09 -13.96 -5.22
C ASN A 100 1.25 -13.46 -4.38
N TYR A 101 2.15 -12.73 -5.01
CA TYR A 101 3.23 -12.02 -4.35
C TYR A 101 3.29 -10.60 -4.90
N GLY A 102 3.51 -9.65 -4.03
CA GLY A 102 3.67 -8.24 -4.37
C GLY A 102 4.85 -7.63 -3.63
N TYR A 103 5.58 -6.80 -4.32
CA TYR A 103 6.62 -5.92 -3.81
C TYR A 103 6.26 -4.48 -4.17
N SER A 104 6.39 -3.57 -3.22
CA SER A 104 6.27 -2.13 -3.48
C SER A 104 7.35 -1.35 -2.72
N ASP A 105 7.92 -0.36 -3.39
CA ASP A 105 8.83 0.64 -2.85
C ASP A 105 8.21 2.01 -3.17
N LEU A 106 7.79 2.75 -2.14
CA LEU A 106 7.22 4.09 -2.28
C LEU A 106 8.09 5.07 -1.49
N LYS A 107 8.60 6.06 -2.20
CA LYS A 107 9.35 7.19 -1.64
C LYS A 107 8.57 8.47 -1.85
N LEU A 108 8.39 9.22 -0.79
CA LEU A 108 7.64 10.47 -0.81
C LEU A 108 8.49 11.59 -0.22
N LYS A 109 8.78 12.60 -1.04
CA LYS A 109 9.46 13.82 -0.60
C LYS A 109 8.46 14.96 -0.57
N LYS A 110 8.43 15.70 0.53
CA LYS A 110 7.55 16.84 0.72
C LYS A 110 8.35 18.03 1.25
N GLU A 111 8.11 19.18 0.68
CA GLU A 111 8.57 20.46 1.19
C GLU A 111 7.35 21.34 1.43
N SER A 112 7.30 21.98 2.58
CA SER A 112 6.20 22.86 2.98
C SER A 112 6.78 24.11 3.60
N SER A 113 6.28 25.27 3.20
CA SER A 113 6.60 26.55 3.81
C SER A 113 5.32 27.25 4.21
N VAL A 114 5.20 27.59 5.47
CA VAL A 114 4.00 28.24 6.04
C VAL A 114 4.43 29.53 6.71
N SER A 115 3.84 30.63 6.30
CA SER A 115 4.03 31.95 6.92
C SER A 115 2.72 32.41 7.54
N ARG A 116 2.74 32.76 8.82
CA ARG A 116 1.58 33.22 9.59
C ARG A 116 1.90 34.52 10.28
N THR A 117 0.98 35.45 10.24
CA THR A 117 1.05 36.65 11.07
C THR A 117 0.09 36.51 12.25
N ASN A 118 0.60 36.60 13.46
CA ASN A 118 -0.18 36.49 14.68
C ASN A 118 -0.52 37.90 15.19
N PHE A 119 -1.81 38.18 15.35
CA PHE A 119 -2.31 39.45 15.86
C PHE A 119 -2.82 39.25 17.29
N LEU A 120 -1.91 39.35 18.27
CA LEU A 120 -2.28 39.37 19.68
C LEU A 120 -2.47 40.84 20.17
N PRO A 121 -3.32 41.07 21.16
CA PRO A 121 -3.60 42.46 21.64
C PRO A 121 -2.37 43.26 22.02
N GLU A 122 -1.34 42.60 22.59
CA GLU A 122 -0.13 43.25 23.07
C GLU A 122 1.13 42.90 22.25
N ASN A 123 1.05 41.88 21.39
CA ASN A 123 2.20 41.42 20.59
C ASN A 123 1.75 40.96 19.21
N ARG A 124 2.37 41.52 18.18
CA ARG A 124 2.24 41.06 16.79
C ARG A 124 3.56 40.50 16.33
N PHE A 125 3.54 39.29 15.79
CA PHE A 125 4.73 38.67 15.24
C PHE A 125 4.39 37.78 14.04
N LYS A 126 5.38 37.61 13.19
CA LYS A 126 5.34 36.70 12.05
C LYS A 126 6.00 35.40 12.44
N SER A 127 5.35 34.28 12.12
CA SER A 127 5.87 32.91 12.29
C SER A 127 6.09 32.32 10.91
N ASP A 128 7.31 32.02 10.56
CA ASP A 128 7.68 31.31 9.35
C ASP A 128 8.14 29.90 9.73
N GLU A 129 7.54 28.88 9.09
CA GLU A 129 7.86 27.48 9.29
C GLU A 129 8.19 26.84 7.96
N ASN A 130 9.34 26.18 7.88
CA ASN A 130 9.76 25.38 6.75
C ASN A 130 9.91 23.94 7.21
N GLU A 131 9.27 23.03 6.48
CA GLU A 131 9.32 21.60 6.72
C GLU A 131 9.83 20.89 5.48
N VAL A 132 10.81 20.01 5.66
CA VAL A 132 11.26 19.05 4.66
C VAL A 132 11.06 17.67 5.22
N SER A 133 10.34 16.80 4.51
CA SER A 133 10.14 15.41 4.92
C SER A 133 10.42 14.42 3.79
N SER A 134 10.94 13.26 4.16
CA SER A 134 11.10 12.11 3.30
C SER A 134 10.51 10.89 4.00
N ASN A 135 9.59 10.21 3.34
CA ASN A 135 8.96 9.01 3.84
C ASN A 135 9.20 7.89 2.83
N ASP A 136 9.87 6.84 3.27
CA ASP A 136 10.20 5.69 2.44
C ASP A 136 9.53 4.44 3.02
N VAL A 137 8.76 3.73 2.20
CA VAL A 137 8.11 2.47 2.59
C VAL A 137 8.41 1.39 1.59
N VAL A 138 8.98 0.30 2.08
CA VAL A 138 9.14 -0.95 1.33
C VAL A 138 8.19 -1.98 1.90
N ASN A 139 7.39 -2.61 1.04
CA ASN A 139 6.44 -3.62 1.45
C ASN A 139 6.56 -4.86 0.57
N ASN A 140 6.69 -6.02 1.22
CA ASN A 140 6.63 -7.34 0.62
C ASN A 140 5.37 -8.03 1.11
N SER A 141 4.56 -8.58 0.20
CA SER A 141 3.33 -9.26 0.55
C SER A 141 3.17 -10.56 -0.20
N ALA A 142 2.64 -11.58 0.47
CA ALA A 142 2.33 -12.86 -0.13
C ALA A 142 0.93 -13.32 0.31
N LYS A 143 0.18 -13.92 -0.61
CA LYS A 143 -1.12 -14.52 -0.34
C LYS A 143 -1.22 -15.86 -1.05
N VAL A 144 -1.65 -16.87 -0.31
CA VAL A 144 -1.88 -18.23 -0.80
C VAL A 144 -3.32 -18.63 -0.48
N LYS A 145 -4.05 -19.06 -1.49
CA LYS A 145 -5.37 -19.67 -1.34
C LYS A 145 -5.34 -21.07 -1.93
N LEU A 146 -5.67 -22.05 -1.09
CA LEU A 146 -5.79 -23.46 -1.47
C LEU A 146 -7.23 -23.89 -1.22
N GLU A 147 -7.84 -24.51 -2.22
CA GLU A 147 -9.18 -25.09 -2.12
C GLU A 147 -9.11 -26.56 -2.52
N PHE A 148 -9.64 -27.42 -1.66
CA PHE A 148 -9.67 -28.86 -1.85
C PHE A 148 -11.12 -29.35 -1.80
N ASP A 149 -11.65 -29.88 -2.90
CA ASP A 149 -12.92 -30.59 -2.91
C ASP A 149 -12.67 -32.03 -2.48
N ILE A 150 -12.84 -32.30 -1.17
CA ILE A 150 -12.64 -33.63 -0.55
C ILE A 150 -13.62 -34.64 -1.16
N ASP A 151 -14.88 -34.19 -1.27
CA ASP A 151 -15.95 -34.92 -1.98
C ASP A 151 -16.91 -33.93 -2.65
N SER A 152 -17.98 -34.39 -3.27
CA SER A 152 -18.96 -33.55 -3.98
C SER A 152 -19.73 -32.56 -3.08
N LEU A 153 -19.66 -32.73 -1.77
CA LEU A 153 -20.38 -31.95 -0.77
C LEU A 153 -19.46 -31.21 0.20
N THR A 154 -18.17 -31.57 0.25
CA THR A 154 -17.23 -31.06 1.25
C THR A 154 -16.04 -30.38 0.58
N THR A 155 -15.85 -29.09 0.89
CA THR A 155 -14.72 -28.28 0.43
C THR A 155 -13.95 -27.75 1.62
N LEU A 156 -12.63 -27.94 1.62
CA LEU A 156 -11.67 -27.32 2.53
C LEU A 156 -11.02 -26.13 1.83
N THR A 157 -11.06 -24.98 2.44
CA THR A 157 -10.36 -23.77 1.96
C THR A 157 -9.35 -23.30 2.99
N ILE A 158 -8.13 -23.05 2.55
CA ILE A 158 -7.04 -22.47 3.34
C ILE A 158 -6.66 -21.16 2.68
N ASN A 159 -6.80 -20.07 3.42
CA ASN A 159 -6.30 -18.75 3.02
C ASN A 159 -5.18 -18.36 3.98
N SER A 160 -4.01 -18.05 3.44
CA SER A 160 -2.90 -17.53 4.22
C SER A 160 -2.35 -16.28 3.54
N SER A 161 -2.09 -15.25 4.34
CA SER A 161 -1.48 -14.01 3.86
C SER A 161 -0.40 -13.58 4.84
N GLY A 162 0.64 -12.94 4.33
CA GLY A 162 1.70 -12.36 5.13
C GLY A 162 2.24 -11.09 4.49
N SER A 163 2.74 -10.17 5.31
CA SER A 163 3.46 -8.98 4.85
C SER A 163 4.64 -8.66 5.73
N LEU A 164 5.66 -8.10 5.09
CA LEU A 164 6.84 -7.52 5.70
C LEU A 164 6.94 -6.08 5.23
N LYS A 165 6.84 -5.12 6.14
CA LYS A 165 6.82 -3.69 5.82
C LYS A 165 7.90 -2.98 6.60
N ASP A 166 8.77 -2.25 5.87
CA ASP A 166 9.81 -1.41 6.41
C ASP A 166 9.44 0.05 6.14
N ILE A 167 9.51 0.90 7.16
CA ILE A 167 9.10 2.30 7.11
C ILE A 167 10.23 3.15 7.65
N ASN A 168 10.70 4.12 6.85
CA ASN A 168 11.68 5.11 7.26
C ASN A 168 11.09 6.50 7.03
N ASN A 169 10.98 7.29 8.10
CA ASN A 169 10.46 8.64 8.07
C ASN A 169 11.52 9.60 8.57
N PHE A 170 11.83 10.60 7.76
CA PHE A 170 12.68 11.73 8.13
C PHE A 170 11.87 13.02 8.03
N LYS A 171 12.03 13.93 9.01
CA LYS A 171 11.37 15.22 9.03
C LYS A 171 12.28 16.27 9.66
N ASP A 172 12.58 17.33 8.93
CA ASP A 172 13.29 18.53 9.39
C ASP A 172 12.32 19.72 9.40
N ILE A 173 12.13 20.32 10.55
CA ILE A 173 11.27 21.47 10.75
C ILE A 173 12.13 22.61 11.28
N ARG A 174 12.07 23.75 10.59
CA ARG A 174 12.66 25.01 11.03
C ARG A 174 11.57 26.04 11.17
N SER A 175 11.40 26.55 12.37
CA SER A 175 10.41 27.59 12.68
C SER A 175 11.10 28.81 13.27
N GLU A 176 10.75 29.99 12.77
CA GLU A 176 11.26 31.27 13.21
C GLU A 176 10.12 32.24 13.50
N ASN A 177 10.17 32.88 14.67
CA ASN A 177 9.25 33.95 15.03
C ASN A 177 9.98 35.29 14.98
N ILE A 178 9.41 36.24 14.24
CA ILE A 178 10.01 37.56 13.97
C ILE A 178 9.01 38.62 14.41
N GLY A 179 9.46 39.53 15.24
CA GLY A 179 8.70 40.74 15.64
C GLY A 179 8.46 41.68 14.46
N LEU A 180 7.52 42.59 14.58
CA LEU A 180 7.23 43.59 13.53
C LEU A 180 8.41 44.53 13.27
N ASP A 181 9.30 44.69 14.24
CA ASP A 181 10.56 45.46 14.13
C ASP A 181 11.70 44.65 13.51
N SER A 182 11.39 43.47 12.90
CA SER A 182 12.34 42.53 12.33
C SER A 182 13.29 41.89 13.34
N THR A 183 13.04 42.00 14.63
CA THR A 183 13.81 41.26 15.65
C THR A 183 13.39 39.81 15.67
N ARG A 184 14.37 38.90 15.70
CA ARG A 184 14.12 37.48 15.88
C ARG A 184 13.75 37.21 17.35
N LEU A 185 12.51 36.73 17.55
CA LEU A 185 11.98 36.45 18.88
C LEU A 185 12.34 35.00 19.31
N SER A 186 12.27 34.04 18.39
CA SER A 186 12.67 32.68 18.64
C SER A 186 12.98 31.93 17.35
N GLN A 187 13.81 30.89 17.45
CA GLN A 187 14.10 29.95 16.39
C GLN A 187 14.06 28.54 16.98
N ILE A 188 13.40 27.65 16.29
CA ILE A 188 13.26 26.24 16.67
C ILE A 188 13.69 25.40 15.47
N GLU A 189 14.60 24.48 15.71
CA GLU A 189 14.96 23.43 14.76
C GLU A 189 14.60 22.07 15.38
N ARG A 190 13.91 21.23 14.62
CA ARG A 190 13.49 19.91 15.05
C ARG A 190 13.77 18.91 13.96
N ASN A 191 14.61 17.94 14.26
CA ASN A 191 14.88 16.78 13.41
C ASN A 191 14.19 15.57 14.04
N LEU A 192 13.38 14.88 13.24
CA LEU A 192 12.70 13.66 13.59
C LEU A 192 13.15 12.59 12.62
N ASP A 193 13.62 11.49 13.16
CA ASP A 193 14.00 10.30 12.42
C ASP A 193 13.30 9.10 13.07
N SER A 194 12.59 8.33 12.29
CA SER A 194 11.79 7.19 12.76
C SER A 194 11.92 6.03 11.80
N GLU A 195 12.31 4.89 12.34
CA GLU A 195 12.37 3.63 11.64
C GLU A 195 11.36 2.65 12.26
N GLY A 196 10.65 1.92 11.42
CA GLY A 196 9.68 0.94 11.87
C GLY A 196 9.64 -0.28 10.95
N GLU A 197 9.48 -1.45 11.57
CA GLU A 197 9.25 -2.71 10.87
C GLU A 197 7.90 -3.28 11.31
N LYS A 198 7.11 -3.73 10.34
CA LYS A 198 5.86 -4.40 10.61
C LYS A 198 5.78 -5.71 9.87
N ASN A 199 5.57 -6.77 10.63
CA ASN A 199 5.43 -8.13 10.12
C ASN A 199 4.03 -8.65 10.49
N SER A 200 3.29 -9.14 9.51
CA SER A 200 1.97 -9.74 9.74
C SER A 200 1.84 -11.09 9.05
N ILE A 201 1.18 -12.02 9.72
CA ILE A 201 0.77 -13.32 9.16
C ILE A 201 -0.66 -13.58 9.61
N ASN A 202 -1.53 -13.87 8.64
CA ASN A 202 -2.91 -14.26 8.91
C ASN A 202 -3.23 -15.53 8.14
N SER A 203 -3.88 -16.50 8.81
CA SER A 203 -4.28 -17.77 8.19
C SER A 203 -5.69 -18.14 8.62
N THR A 204 -6.53 -18.45 7.66
CA THR A 204 -7.92 -18.88 7.87
C THR A 204 -8.15 -20.23 7.24
N PHE A 205 -8.72 -21.15 8.02
CA PHE A 205 -9.14 -22.48 7.59
C PHE A 205 -10.66 -22.55 7.59
N SER A 206 -11.26 -22.95 6.48
CA SER A 206 -12.71 -23.07 6.34
C SER A 206 -13.06 -24.45 5.77
N LEU A 207 -13.87 -25.19 6.48
CA LEU A 207 -14.44 -26.46 6.02
C LEU A 207 -15.95 -26.28 5.81
N ILE A 208 -16.38 -26.39 4.57
CA ILE A 208 -17.79 -26.25 4.19
C ILE A 208 -18.32 -27.61 3.76
N ARG A 209 -19.40 -28.06 4.42
CA ARG A 209 -20.13 -29.29 4.03
C ARG A 209 -21.59 -28.95 3.69
N LYS A 210 -21.99 -29.29 2.47
CA LYS A 210 -23.38 -29.17 2.01
C LYS A 210 -24.16 -30.44 2.38
N PHE A 211 -25.32 -30.27 2.98
CA PHE A 211 -26.18 -31.42 3.27
C PHE A 211 -27.21 -31.58 2.14
N LYS A 212 -27.41 -32.83 1.68
CA LYS A 212 -28.51 -33.12 0.74
C LYS A 212 -29.84 -32.91 1.46
N LYS A 213 -30.71 -32.07 0.89
CA LYS A 213 -32.09 -31.97 1.37
C LYS A 213 -32.76 -33.31 1.04
N THR A 214 -33.10 -34.11 2.05
CA THR A 214 -33.97 -35.26 1.88
C THR A 214 -35.36 -34.74 1.56
N LYS A 215 -35.90 -35.11 0.38
CA LYS A 215 -37.30 -34.82 0.03
C LYS A 215 -38.23 -35.71 0.83
#